data_0ccbc74901445994753dab7e41c42838
#
_entry.id   0ccbc74901445994753dab7e41c42838
#
_cell.length_a   1.000
_cell.length_b   1.000
_cell.length_c   1.000
_cell.angle_alpha   90.00
_cell.angle_beta   90.00
_cell.angle_gamma   90.00
#
_symmetry.space_group_name_H-M   'P 1'
#
loop_
_entity.id
_entity.type
_entity.pdbx_description
1 polymer ?
#
loop_
_entity_poly.entity_id
_entity_poly.type
_entity_poly.pdbx_seq_one_letter_code
_entity_poly.pdbx_strand_id
1 'polypeptide(L)'
;MQFFRARACVALFLMTIALSVAGFAAQSTHPDELAKKPATRPTIVFMTDFGTANDAVAICKAVMIGIAPDARIMDITHQVTPYQIGEASRLLEGVTPYYPAGTVFVIVVDPGVGTARKAVIVKTKKGQYFVVPDNGLMTPIVDADGFAGAREITNPAWMIGDKISSTFHGRDIFSPTAAHLAMGEDWTQAGPAVDELVRLNPPTATLDAKGITGEVIGLDDPFGSLITNISGEDFKKLGYALGEKVTVKIDNKPYTMPYVKTFMGVPVGQPLLYIDSRDRVGFAVNQRDFSKVYKITPPVAVFVPVKPK
;
A
#
# COMPACT_ATOMS: atom_id res chain seq x y z
N MET A 1 31.98 69.25 -50.75
CA MET A 1 30.88 69.81 -51.56
C MET A 1 29.80 68.73 -51.76
N GLN A 2 28.62 69.08 -51.44
CA GLN A 2 27.31 68.41 -51.59
C GLN A 2 26.91 67.25 -50.68
N PHE A 3 25.93 67.58 -49.85
CA PHE A 3 25.08 66.79 -49.00
C PHE A 3 24.09 65.95 -49.80
N PHE A 4 23.82 64.72 -49.38
CA PHE A 4 22.52 64.08 -49.63
C PHE A 4 21.99 63.42 -48.36
N ARG A 5 20.88 63.93 -47.91
CA ARG A 5 20.10 63.39 -46.78
C ARG A 5 19.24 62.25 -47.32
N ALA A 6 19.32 61.10 -46.73
CA ALA A 6 18.30 60.07 -46.90
C ALA A 6 17.57 59.84 -45.58
N ARG A 7 16.28 60.12 -45.56
CA ARG A 7 15.36 59.82 -44.44
C ARG A 7 15.06 58.34 -44.46
N ALA A 8 15.38 57.61 -43.43
CA ALA A 8 14.94 56.24 -43.19
C ALA A 8 13.66 56.30 -42.35
N CYS A 9 12.56 55.81 -42.90
CA CYS A 9 11.34 55.51 -42.18
C CYS A 9 11.53 54.29 -41.31
N VAL A 10 11.39 54.44 -39.99
CA VAL A 10 11.34 53.34 -39.05
C VAL A 10 9.88 52.86 -39.00
N ALA A 11 9.60 51.73 -39.65
CA ALA A 11 8.34 51.04 -39.49
C ALA A 11 8.42 50.19 -38.22
N LEU A 12 7.68 50.57 -37.20
CA LEU A 12 7.55 49.87 -35.93
C LEU A 12 6.60 48.66 -36.16
N PHE A 13 7.16 47.45 -36.29
CA PHE A 13 6.39 46.21 -36.33
C PHE A 13 6.11 45.77 -34.90
N LEU A 14 4.93 46.08 -34.40
CA LEU A 14 4.39 45.54 -33.15
C LEU A 14 3.99 44.09 -33.38
N MET A 15 4.87 43.17 -33.06
CA MET A 15 4.60 41.73 -33.04
C MET A 15 3.97 41.38 -31.68
N THR A 16 2.63 41.32 -31.61
CA THR A 16 1.89 40.84 -30.47
C THR A 16 2.09 39.29 -30.36
N ILE A 17 2.97 38.88 -29.47
CA ILE A 17 3.09 37.47 -29.10
C ILE A 17 1.93 37.16 -28.15
N ALA A 18 0.87 36.54 -28.69
CA ALA A 18 -0.14 35.91 -27.87
C ALA A 18 0.43 34.66 -27.23
N LEU A 19 0.86 34.73 -25.96
CA LEU A 19 1.17 33.56 -25.14
C LEU A 19 -0.15 32.84 -24.88
N SER A 20 -0.45 31.81 -25.67
CA SER A 20 -1.44 30.80 -25.31
C SER A 20 -0.87 29.96 -24.17
N VAL A 21 -1.19 30.32 -22.95
CA VAL A 21 -1.02 29.44 -21.78
C VAL A 21 -2.04 28.33 -21.95
N ALA A 22 -1.65 27.26 -22.65
CA ALA A 22 -2.36 26.00 -22.58
C ALA A 22 -2.19 25.50 -21.14
N GLY A 23 -3.23 25.69 -20.33
CA GLY A 23 -3.29 25.12 -19.00
C GLY A 23 -3.20 23.60 -19.12
N PHE A 24 -2.06 23.03 -18.80
CA PHE A 24 -1.95 21.63 -18.48
C PHE A 24 -2.76 21.41 -17.19
N ALA A 25 -4.06 21.15 -17.33
CA ALA A 25 -4.82 20.53 -16.28
C ALA A 25 -4.21 19.14 -16.09
N ALA A 26 -3.36 18.99 -15.08
CA ALA A 26 -2.94 17.68 -14.63
C ALA A 26 -4.23 16.94 -14.20
N GLN A 27 -4.73 16.07 -15.07
CA GLN A 27 -5.80 15.15 -14.72
C GLN A 27 -5.24 14.25 -13.64
N SER A 28 -5.69 14.45 -12.40
CA SER A 28 -5.45 13.51 -11.32
C SER A 28 -6.23 12.24 -11.67
N THR A 29 -5.54 11.26 -12.23
CA THR A 29 -6.15 9.95 -12.47
C THR A 29 -6.43 9.30 -11.12
N HIS A 30 -7.69 9.03 -10.86
CA HIS A 30 -8.14 8.33 -9.66
C HIS A 30 -7.56 6.89 -9.68
N PRO A 31 -7.21 6.29 -8.53
CA PRO A 31 -6.72 4.90 -8.46
C PRO A 31 -7.61 3.90 -9.23
N ASP A 32 -8.92 4.06 -9.15
CA ASP A 32 -9.89 3.21 -9.86
C ASP A 32 -9.81 3.32 -11.40
N GLU A 33 -9.41 4.49 -11.91
CA GLU A 33 -9.26 4.72 -13.35
C GLU A 33 -7.99 4.05 -13.89
N LEU A 34 -6.90 4.09 -13.12
CA LEU A 34 -5.66 3.38 -13.44
C LEU A 34 -5.85 1.86 -13.43
N ALA A 35 -6.60 1.35 -12.46
CA ALA A 35 -6.86 -0.09 -12.31
C ALA A 35 -7.76 -0.67 -13.41
N LYS A 36 -8.56 0.14 -14.10
CA LYS A 36 -9.44 -0.31 -15.20
C LYS A 36 -8.73 -0.56 -16.52
N LYS A 37 -7.48 -0.08 -16.70
CA LYS A 37 -6.72 -0.35 -17.92
C LYS A 37 -6.21 -1.78 -17.94
N PRO A 38 -6.49 -2.56 -19.01
CA PRO A 38 -5.93 -3.90 -19.14
C PRO A 38 -4.40 -3.85 -19.14
N ALA A 39 -3.78 -4.79 -18.47
CA ALA A 39 -2.33 -4.92 -18.48
C ALA A 39 -1.85 -5.24 -19.90
N THR A 40 -0.95 -4.42 -20.47
CA THR A 40 -0.35 -4.65 -21.80
C THR A 40 0.76 -5.71 -21.76
N ARG A 41 1.29 -6.03 -20.57
CA ARG A 41 2.27 -7.09 -20.29
C ARG A 41 1.90 -7.82 -19.03
N PRO A 42 2.15 -9.13 -18.95
CA PRO A 42 1.98 -9.87 -17.70
C PRO A 42 2.75 -9.19 -16.58
N THR A 43 2.09 -8.87 -15.49
CA THR A 43 2.71 -8.18 -14.36
C THR A 43 2.51 -9.01 -13.10
N ILE A 44 3.63 -9.36 -12.46
CA ILE A 44 3.68 -10.01 -11.15
C ILE A 44 4.14 -8.96 -10.14
N VAL A 45 3.40 -8.80 -9.05
CA VAL A 45 3.72 -7.87 -7.96
C VAL A 45 4.07 -8.68 -6.74
N PHE A 46 5.29 -8.51 -6.21
CA PHE A 46 5.85 -9.38 -5.20
C PHE A 46 6.08 -8.65 -3.86
N MET A 47 5.68 -9.30 -2.77
CA MET A 47 5.90 -8.81 -1.40
C MET A 47 6.19 -9.96 -0.45
N THR A 48 7.16 -9.79 0.44
CA THR A 48 7.53 -10.77 1.47
C THR A 48 8.04 -10.10 2.75
N ASP A 49 8.22 -10.91 3.78
CA ASP A 49 8.98 -10.59 4.99
C ASP A 49 10.39 -11.21 5.00
N PHE A 50 10.92 -11.61 3.84
CA PHE A 50 12.22 -12.29 3.73
C PHE A 50 13.42 -11.37 3.95
N GLY A 51 13.21 -10.04 3.88
CA GLY A 51 14.29 -9.08 3.81
C GLY A 51 15.02 -9.12 2.45
N THR A 52 16.15 -8.42 2.39
CA THR A 52 17.02 -8.36 1.21
C THR A 52 18.47 -8.76 1.52
N ALA A 53 18.71 -9.28 2.72
CA ALA A 53 20.06 -9.65 3.17
C ALA A 53 20.51 -11.04 2.69
N ASN A 54 19.58 -11.87 2.18
CA ASN A 54 19.84 -13.21 1.67
C ASN A 54 19.32 -13.37 0.23
N ASP A 55 19.43 -14.58 -0.30
CA ASP A 55 19.10 -14.94 -1.68
C ASP A 55 17.63 -15.32 -1.92
N ALA A 56 16.79 -15.40 -0.89
CA ALA A 56 15.43 -15.94 -0.99
C ALA A 56 14.57 -15.20 -2.04
N VAL A 57 14.59 -13.87 -2.02
CA VAL A 57 13.85 -13.04 -2.99
C VAL A 57 14.37 -13.28 -4.41
N ALA A 58 15.70 -13.34 -4.58
CA ALA A 58 16.31 -13.55 -5.89
C ALA A 58 15.95 -14.93 -6.46
N ILE A 59 15.95 -15.98 -5.64
CA ILE A 59 15.55 -17.34 -6.02
C ILE A 59 14.08 -17.36 -6.46
N CYS A 60 13.16 -16.76 -5.69
CA CYS A 60 11.75 -16.68 -6.06
C CYS A 60 11.56 -15.98 -7.42
N LYS A 61 12.26 -14.86 -7.65
CA LYS A 61 12.23 -14.14 -8.94
C LYS A 61 12.81 -14.96 -10.07
N ALA A 62 13.89 -15.69 -9.85
CA ALA A 62 14.49 -16.58 -10.86
C ALA A 62 13.50 -17.67 -11.29
N VAL A 63 12.75 -18.25 -10.34
CA VAL A 63 11.67 -19.21 -10.66
C VAL A 63 10.59 -18.57 -11.52
N MET A 64 10.11 -17.36 -11.14
CA MET A 64 9.09 -16.65 -11.92
C MET A 64 9.56 -16.35 -13.35
N ILE A 65 10.80 -15.87 -13.52
CA ILE A 65 11.39 -15.56 -14.83
C ILE A 65 11.61 -16.83 -15.67
N GLY A 66 12.02 -17.93 -15.04
CA GLY A 66 12.21 -19.21 -15.71
C GLY A 66 10.95 -19.77 -16.36
N ILE A 67 9.78 -19.52 -15.76
CA ILE A 67 8.46 -19.96 -16.26
C ILE A 67 7.82 -18.90 -17.15
N ALA A 68 7.86 -17.63 -16.75
CA ALA A 68 7.24 -16.49 -17.42
C ALA A 68 8.28 -15.41 -17.79
N PRO A 69 9.15 -15.65 -18.81
CA PRO A 69 10.28 -14.77 -19.12
C PRO A 69 9.87 -13.37 -19.54
N ASP A 70 8.68 -13.20 -20.12
CA ASP A 70 8.16 -11.90 -20.53
C ASP A 70 7.41 -11.16 -19.42
N ALA A 71 7.23 -11.77 -18.26
CA ALA A 71 6.54 -11.13 -17.15
C ALA A 71 7.41 -9.99 -16.55
N ARG A 72 6.74 -8.87 -16.22
CA ARG A 72 7.33 -7.80 -15.44
C ARG A 72 7.14 -8.12 -13.96
N ILE A 73 8.23 -8.27 -13.22
CA ILE A 73 8.19 -8.46 -11.77
C ILE A 73 8.44 -7.10 -11.10
N MET A 74 7.54 -6.68 -10.24
CA MET A 74 7.60 -5.44 -9.47
C MET A 74 7.50 -5.78 -7.98
N ASP A 75 8.32 -5.12 -7.15
CA ASP A 75 8.25 -5.31 -5.71
C ASP A 75 7.36 -4.26 -5.06
N ILE A 76 6.56 -4.67 -4.07
CA ILE A 76 6.00 -3.75 -3.09
C ILE A 76 7.08 -3.47 -2.05
N THR A 77 7.45 -4.49 -1.31
CA THR A 77 8.56 -4.48 -0.34
C THR A 77 8.91 -5.92 0.05
N HIS A 78 10.14 -6.13 0.50
CA HIS A 78 10.57 -7.37 1.14
C HIS A 78 10.96 -7.14 2.61
N GLN A 79 10.59 -5.97 3.15
CA GLN A 79 10.88 -5.53 4.51
C GLN A 79 9.61 -5.51 5.39
N VAL A 80 8.58 -6.31 5.06
CA VAL A 80 7.48 -6.52 6.00
C VAL A 80 8.09 -7.06 7.30
N THR A 81 7.67 -6.53 8.42
CA THR A 81 8.12 -7.04 9.73
C THR A 81 7.86 -8.54 9.80
N PRO A 82 8.86 -9.37 10.13
CA PRO A 82 8.72 -10.81 10.12
C PRO A 82 7.46 -11.29 10.84
N TYR A 83 6.69 -12.17 10.17
CA TYR A 83 5.47 -12.79 10.66
C TYR A 83 4.26 -11.84 10.82
N GLN A 84 4.37 -10.56 10.48
CA GLN A 84 3.30 -9.58 10.69
C GLN A 84 2.29 -9.58 9.53
N ILE A 85 1.34 -10.51 9.57
CA ILE A 85 0.29 -10.66 8.54
C ILE A 85 -0.55 -9.38 8.40
N GLY A 86 -0.89 -8.73 9.52
CA GLY A 86 -1.68 -7.48 9.51
C GLY A 86 -0.97 -6.31 8.82
N GLU A 87 0.35 -6.21 8.94
CA GLU A 87 1.15 -5.22 8.23
C GLU A 87 1.16 -5.49 6.73
N ALA A 88 1.42 -6.75 6.33
CA ALA A 88 1.38 -7.16 4.94
C ALA A 88 0.00 -6.88 4.31
N SER A 89 -1.07 -7.21 5.00
CA SER A 89 -2.45 -6.98 4.59
C SER A 89 -2.73 -5.47 4.36
N ARG A 90 -2.30 -4.61 5.29
CA ARG A 90 -2.42 -3.14 5.19
C ARG A 90 -1.60 -2.56 4.04
N LEU A 91 -0.37 -3.04 3.82
CA LEU A 91 0.46 -2.61 2.69
C LEU A 91 -0.16 -3.01 1.36
N LEU A 92 -0.66 -4.23 1.26
CA LEU A 92 -1.32 -4.75 0.07
C LEU A 92 -2.59 -3.96 -0.26
N GLU A 93 -3.47 -3.71 0.73
CA GLU A 93 -4.67 -2.87 0.58
C GLU A 93 -4.35 -1.50 -0.02
N GLY A 94 -3.26 -0.87 0.41
CA GLY A 94 -2.86 0.44 -0.07
C GLY A 94 -2.30 0.46 -1.50
N VAL A 95 -1.96 -0.71 -2.07
CA VAL A 95 -1.29 -0.83 -3.37
C VAL A 95 -2.24 -1.33 -4.46
N THR A 96 -3.14 -2.27 -4.13
CA THR A 96 -4.05 -2.92 -5.10
C THR A 96 -4.91 -1.95 -5.92
N PRO A 97 -5.39 -0.79 -5.39
CA PRO A 97 -6.17 0.16 -6.18
C PRO A 97 -5.45 0.70 -7.42
N TYR A 98 -4.13 0.77 -7.41
CA TYR A 98 -3.32 1.36 -8.49
C TYR A 98 -2.92 0.37 -9.59
N TYR A 99 -3.21 -0.92 -9.41
CA TYR A 99 -2.89 -1.95 -10.39
C TYR A 99 -4.11 -2.37 -11.21
N PRO A 100 -3.95 -2.59 -12.53
CA PRO A 100 -5.05 -2.97 -13.42
C PRO A 100 -5.53 -4.41 -13.16
N ALA A 101 -6.71 -4.73 -13.69
CA ALA A 101 -7.18 -6.10 -13.82
C ALA A 101 -6.13 -6.97 -14.56
N GLY A 102 -6.06 -8.25 -14.23
CA GLY A 102 -5.07 -9.20 -14.78
C GLY A 102 -3.71 -9.14 -14.06
N THR A 103 -3.48 -8.21 -13.12
CA THR A 103 -2.27 -8.24 -12.30
C THR A 103 -2.28 -9.44 -11.36
N VAL A 104 -1.14 -10.10 -11.23
CA VAL A 104 -0.90 -11.22 -10.32
C VAL A 104 -0.07 -10.73 -9.15
N PHE A 105 -0.62 -10.79 -7.95
CA PHE A 105 0.08 -10.47 -6.71
C PHE A 105 0.58 -11.74 -6.04
N VAL A 106 1.85 -11.76 -5.61
CA VAL A 106 2.45 -12.84 -4.83
C VAL A 106 2.87 -12.28 -3.48
N ILE A 107 2.21 -12.70 -2.42
CA ILE A 107 2.49 -12.20 -1.09
C ILE A 107 2.87 -13.37 -0.19
N VAL A 108 4.10 -13.37 0.28
CA VAL A 108 4.62 -14.47 1.13
C VAL A 108 5.05 -13.91 2.48
N VAL A 109 4.08 -13.71 3.36
CA VAL A 109 4.24 -13.48 4.79
C VAL A 109 3.52 -14.64 5.47
N ASP A 110 4.28 -15.66 5.86
CA ASP A 110 3.74 -16.98 6.09
C ASP A 110 4.32 -17.65 7.34
N PRO A 111 3.88 -17.24 8.55
CA PRO A 111 4.29 -17.93 9.79
C PRO A 111 3.81 -19.38 9.87
N GLY A 112 2.91 -19.81 8.98
CA GLY A 112 2.37 -21.16 8.89
C GLY A 112 3.00 -22.04 7.80
N VAL A 113 4.17 -21.68 7.26
CA VAL A 113 4.85 -22.48 6.22
C VAL A 113 5.09 -23.91 6.69
N GLY A 114 4.80 -24.87 5.82
CA GLY A 114 4.98 -26.31 6.15
C GLY A 114 3.93 -26.91 7.09
N THR A 115 2.90 -26.16 7.47
CA THR A 115 1.74 -26.67 8.26
C THR A 115 0.54 -27.01 7.37
N ALA A 116 -0.62 -27.30 7.96
CA ALA A 116 -1.87 -27.56 7.26
C ALA A 116 -2.52 -26.30 6.65
N ARG A 117 -1.92 -25.09 6.79
CA ARG A 117 -2.42 -23.85 6.17
C ARG A 117 -2.42 -24.01 4.64
N LYS A 118 -3.52 -23.68 3.99
CA LYS A 118 -3.66 -23.77 2.54
C LYS A 118 -2.81 -22.73 1.81
N ALA A 119 -2.22 -23.10 0.68
CA ALA A 119 -1.73 -22.16 -0.32
C ALA A 119 -2.87 -21.92 -1.32
N VAL A 120 -3.20 -20.66 -1.62
CA VAL A 120 -4.39 -20.36 -2.43
C VAL A 120 -4.09 -19.34 -3.53
N ILE A 121 -4.84 -19.46 -4.62
CA ILE A 121 -5.08 -18.38 -5.57
C ILE A 121 -6.42 -17.76 -5.21
N VAL A 122 -6.46 -16.45 -4.98
CA VAL A 122 -7.72 -15.70 -4.80
C VAL A 122 -7.91 -14.78 -5.99
N LYS A 123 -9.13 -14.76 -6.54
CA LYS A 123 -9.54 -13.82 -7.58
C LYS A 123 -10.56 -12.84 -7.01
N THR A 124 -10.34 -11.55 -7.21
CA THR A 124 -11.29 -10.50 -6.84
C THR A 124 -12.22 -10.16 -7.99
N LYS A 125 -13.38 -9.53 -7.69
CA LYS A 125 -14.29 -9.02 -8.72
C LYS A 125 -13.66 -7.91 -9.58
N LYS A 126 -12.61 -7.28 -9.08
CA LYS A 126 -11.79 -6.32 -9.83
C LYS A 126 -10.93 -7.00 -10.92
N GLY A 127 -10.87 -8.34 -10.93
CA GLY A 127 -10.14 -9.13 -11.91
C GLY A 127 -8.65 -9.26 -11.63
N GLN A 128 -8.22 -9.00 -10.43
CA GLN A 128 -6.85 -9.22 -9.95
C GLN A 128 -6.73 -10.61 -9.32
N TYR A 129 -5.53 -11.21 -9.40
CA TYR A 129 -5.21 -12.51 -8.83
C TYR A 129 -4.20 -12.36 -7.69
N PHE A 130 -4.36 -13.18 -6.65
CA PHE A 130 -3.50 -13.16 -5.47
C PHE A 130 -3.06 -14.59 -5.15
N VAL A 131 -1.76 -14.82 -5.14
CA VAL A 131 -1.13 -16.10 -4.78
C VAL A 131 -0.55 -15.94 -3.39
N VAL A 132 -1.20 -16.53 -2.41
CA VAL A 132 -0.97 -16.19 -0.99
C VAL A 132 -1.15 -17.40 -0.07
N PRO A 133 -0.57 -17.41 1.13
CA PRO A 133 -1.01 -18.29 2.21
C PRO A 133 -2.41 -17.87 2.68
N ASP A 134 -3.29 -18.84 2.91
CA ASP A 134 -4.62 -18.61 3.48
C ASP A 134 -4.50 -18.44 5.01
N ASN A 135 -4.14 -17.24 5.43
CA ASN A 135 -3.88 -16.87 6.83
C ASN A 135 -4.56 -15.56 7.26
N GLY A 136 -5.53 -15.10 6.46
CA GLY A 136 -6.29 -13.89 6.73
C GLY A 136 -5.77 -12.64 6.03
N LEU A 137 -4.59 -12.69 5.39
CA LEU A 137 -3.99 -11.57 4.68
C LEU A 137 -4.92 -10.90 3.67
N MET A 138 -5.81 -11.69 3.02
CA MET A 138 -6.74 -11.23 2.00
C MET A 138 -7.98 -10.51 2.52
N THR A 139 -8.17 -10.44 3.84
CA THR A 139 -9.41 -9.89 4.44
C THR A 139 -9.81 -8.52 3.90
N PRO A 140 -9.00 -7.43 4.01
CA PRO A 140 -9.42 -6.11 3.54
C PRO A 140 -9.56 -6.02 2.03
N ILE A 141 -8.79 -6.81 1.28
CA ILE A 141 -8.84 -6.80 -0.19
C ILE A 141 -10.15 -7.42 -0.68
N VAL A 142 -10.57 -8.53 -0.09
CA VAL A 142 -11.84 -9.18 -0.44
C VAL A 142 -13.03 -8.33 -0.01
N ASP A 143 -12.92 -7.62 1.11
CA ASP A 143 -13.98 -6.71 1.58
C ASP A 143 -14.14 -5.49 0.65
N ALA A 144 -13.04 -4.92 0.18
CA ALA A 144 -13.06 -3.76 -0.70
C ALA A 144 -13.38 -4.11 -2.16
N ASP A 145 -12.70 -5.11 -2.73
CA ASP A 145 -12.73 -5.43 -4.16
C ASP A 145 -13.71 -6.57 -4.51
N GLY A 146 -14.29 -7.22 -3.50
CA GLY A 146 -15.22 -8.34 -3.62
C GLY A 146 -14.54 -9.68 -3.98
N PHE A 147 -15.08 -10.75 -3.45
CA PHE A 147 -14.63 -12.12 -3.71
C PHE A 147 -15.25 -12.66 -5.01
N ALA A 148 -14.42 -13.13 -5.96
CA ALA A 148 -14.87 -13.80 -7.17
C ALA A 148 -14.63 -15.31 -7.14
N GLY A 149 -13.77 -15.80 -6.26
CA GLY A 149 -13.47 -17.21 -6.03
C GLY A 149 -12.05 -17.44 -5.56
N ALA A 150 -11.79 -18.64 -5.06
CA ALA A 150 -10.44 -19.07 -4.71
C ALA A 150 -10.20 -20.53 -5.11
N ARG A 151 -8.93 -20.91 -5.26
CA ARG A 151 -8.46 -22.26 -5.54
C ARG A 151 -7.33 -22.62 -4.58
N GLU A 152 -7.39 -23.78 -3.99
CA GLU A 152 -6.24 -24.33 -3.28
C GLU A 152 -5.20 -24.80 -4.30
N ILE A 153 -3.94 -24.46 -4.07
CA ILE A 153 -2.85 -24.86 -4.96
C ILE A 153 -2.41 -26.26 -4.55
N THR A 154 -2.88 -27.28 -5.28
CA THR A 154 -2.59 -28.68 -5.01
C THR A 154 -2.04 -29.41 -6.25
N ASN A 155 -2.14 -28.82 -7.44
CA ASN A 155 -1.68 -29.41 -8.67
C ASN A 155 -0.14 -29.31 -8.76
N PRO A 156 0.61 -30.46 -8.78
CA PRO A 156 2.07 -30.44 -8.88
C PRO A 156 2.60 -29.73 -10.13
N ALA A 157 1.82 -29.67 -11.23
CA ALA A 157 2.22 -28.97 -12.44
C ALA A 157 2.34 -27.44 -12.24
N TRP A 158 1.75 -26.91 -11.18
CA TRP A 158 1.82 -25.49 -10.79
C TRP A 158 2.92 -25.19 -9.76
N MET A 159 3.72 -26.18 -9.43
CA MET A 159 4.78 -26.13 -8.42
C MET A 159 6.12 -26.53 -9.06
N ILE A 160 7.23 -26.33 -8.34
CA ILE A 160 8.53 -26.81 -8.79
C ILE A 160 9.17 -27.75 -7.78
N GLY A 161 9.97 -28.69 -8.32
CA GLY A 161 10.72 -29.65 -7.52
C GLY A 161 9.98 -30.97 -7.31
N ASP A 162 10.75 -32.05 -7.22
CA ASP A 162 10.24 -33.39 -6.96
C ASP A 162 9.66 -33.54 -5.54
N LYS A 163 10.09 -32.67 -4.64
CA LYS A 163 9.67 -32.62 -3.25
C LYS A 163 9.56 -31.16 -2.78
N ILE A 164 8.37 -30.77 -2.35
CA ILE A 164 8.12 -29.46 -1.78
C ILE A 164 8.86 -29.33 -0.44
N SER A 165 9.63 -28.25 -0.28
CA SER A 165 10.30 -27.93 0.96
C SER A 165 9.29 -27.54 2.04
N SER A 166 9.49 -28.01 3.27
CA SER A 166 8.66 -27.60 4.40
C SER A 166 8.90 -26.16 4.89
N THR A 167 9.92 -25.47 4.35
CA THR A 167 10.35 -24.15 4.83
C THR A 167 10.45 -23.10 3.73
N PHE A 168 10.20 -23.44 2.46
CA PHE A 168 10.38 -22.48 1.37
C PHE A 168 9.28 -22.56 0.31
N HIS A 169 8.01 -22.49 0.73
CA HIS A 169 6.85 -22.45 -0.17
C HIS A 169 6.86 -21.23 -1.10
N GLY A 170 7.55 -20.15 -0.74
CA GLY A 170 7.81 -19.01 -1.61
C GLY A 170 8.41 -19.42 -2.95
N ARG A 171 9.43 -20.27 -2.91
CA ARG A 171 10.10 -20.82 -4.09
C ARG A 171 9.29 -21.92 -4.76
N ASP A 172 8.76 -22.88 -3.99
CA ASP A 172 8.27 -24.14 -4.53
C ASP A 172 6.81 -24.09 -4.97
N ILE A 173 5.98 -23.21 -4.36
CA ILE A 173 4.54 -23.12 -4.59
C ILE A 173 4.14 -21.74 -5.12
N PHE A 174 4.41 -20.66 -4.37
CA PHE A 174 3.84 -19.34 -4.68
C PHE A 174 4.43 -18.72 -5.95
N SER A 175 5.74 -18.75 -6.11
CA SER A 175 6.42 -18.17 -7.28
C SER A 175 6.06 -18.87 -8.59
N PRO A 176 6.12 -20.21 -8.71
CA PRO A 176 5.74 -20.89 -9.94
C PRO A 176 4.26 -20.69 -10.26
N THR A 177 3.36 -20.79 -9.27
CA THR A 177 1.93 -20.54 -9.46
C THR A 177 1.65 -19.15 -10.05
N ALA A 178 2.33 -18.12 -9.54
CA ALA A 178 2.17 -16.76 -10.06
C ALA A 178 2.66 -16.62 -11.49
N ALA A 179 3.73 -17.32 -11.85
CA ALA A 179 4.26 -17.33 -13.21
C ALA A 179 3.28 -18.00 -14.19
N HIS A 180 2.68 -19.14 -13.84
CA HIS A 180 1.63 -19.79 -14.63
C HIS A 180 0.42 -18.88 -14.85
N LEU A 181 -0.02 -18.17 -13.79
CA LEU A 181 -1.08 -17.15 -13.93
C LEU A 181 -0.68 -16.01 -14.87
N ALA A 182 0.55 -15.53 -14.77
CA ALA A 182 1.08 -14.48 -15.64
C ALA A 182 1.15 -14.91 -17.11
N MET A 183 1.39 -16.19 -17.37
CA MET A 183 1.31 -16.79 -18.71
C MET A 183 -0.13 -16.92 -19.24
N GLY A 184 -1.14 -16.64 -18.41
CA GLY A 184 -2.54 -16.71 -18.80
C GLY A 184 -3.15 -18.10 -18.71
N GLU A 185 -2.50 -19.02 -17.99
CA GLU A 185 -3.06 -20.37 -17.76
C GLU A 185 -4.35 -20.30 -16.94
N ASP A 186 -5.24 -21.25 -17.17
CA ASP A 186 -6.51 -21.30 -16.48
C ASP A 186 -6.31 -21.65 -15.00
N TRP A 187 -6.50 -20.64 -14.15
CA TRP A 187 -6.32 -20.70 -12.71
C TRP A 187 -7.13 -21.81 -12.02
N THR A 188 -8.20 -22.31 -12.66
CA THR A 188 -9.01 -23.41 -12.14
C THR A 188 -8.28 -24.74 -12.15
N GLN A 189 -7.20 -24.83 -12.92
CA GLN A 189 -6.35 -26.03 -13.00
C GLN A 189 -5.37 -26.15 -11.81
N ALA A 190 -5.21 -25.08 -11.02
CA ALA A 190 -4.31 -25.09 -9.86
C ALA A 190 -4.78 -26.05 -8.74
N GLY A 191 -6.09 -26.34 -8.67
CA GLY A 191 -6.65 -27.26 -7.69
C GLY A 191 -8.12 -26.99 -7.37
N PRO A 192 -8.67 -27.59 -6.29
CA PRO A 192 -10.07 -27.52 -5.92
C PRO A 192 -10.49 -26.09 -5.51
N ALA A 193 -11.79 -25.81 -5.64
CA ALA A 193 -12.38 -24.57 -5.16
C ALA A 193 -12.26 -24.44 -3.64
N VAL A 194 -12.09 -23.21 -3.18
CA VAL A 194 -12.12 -22.82 -1.77
C VAL A 194 -13.24 -21.78 -1.63
N ASP A 195 -14.27 -22.12 -0.86
CA ASP A 195 -15.45 -21.28 -0.71
C ASP A 195 -15.26 -20.20 0.36
N GLU A 196 -14.47 -20.49 1.40
CA GLU A 196 -14.21 -19.60 2.50
C GLU A 196 -12.71 -19.45 2.74
N LEU A 197 -12.29 -18.21 2.96
CA LEU A 197 -10.91 -17.85 3.33
C LEU A 197 -10.82 -17.58 4.82
N VAL A 198 -9.66 -17.85 5.40
CA VAL A 198 -9.33 -17.40 6.74
C VAL A 198 -9.44 -15.89 6.81
N ARG A 199 -9.99 -15.37 7.92
CA ARG A 199 -10.24 -13.94 8.12
C ARG A 199 -9.39 -13.40 9.26
N LEU A 200 -8.82 -12.19 9.06
CA LEU A 200 -8.27 -11.39 10.14
C LEU A 200 -9.40 -10.61 10.83
N ASN A 201 -9.27 -10.44 12.13
CA ASN A 201 -10.12 -9.56 12.94
C ASN A 201 -9.24 -8.42 13.50
N PRO A 202 -8.85 -7.43 12.69
CA PRO A 202 -8.06 -6.32 13.18
C PRO A 202 -8.88 -5.50 14.19
N PRO A 203 -8.23 -4.92 15.21
CA PRO A 203 -8.91 -4.03 16.16
C PRO A 203 -9.51 -2.84 15.40
N THR A 204 -10.76 -2.50 15.71
CA THR A 204 -11.46 -1.34 15.15
C THR A 204 -11.46 -0.19 16.13
N ALA A 205 -11.29 1.04 15.62
CA ALA A 205 -11.48 2.22 16.46
C ALA A 205 -12.95 2.40 16.83
N THR A 206 -13.21 2.91 18.02
CA THR A 206 -14.55 3.18 18.53
C THR A 206 -14.71 4.65 18.87
N LEU A 207 -15.78 5.28 18.34
CA LEU A 207 -16.16 6.65 18.63
C LEU A 207 -17.31 6.67 19.66
N ASP A 208 -17.14 7.42 20.75
CA ASP A 208 -18.18 7.65 21.76
C ASP A 208 -18.27 9.15 22.14
N ALA A 209 -19.09 9.48 23.14
CA ALA A 209 -19.27 10.86 23.60
C ALA A 209 -18.00 11.49 24.23
N LYS A 210 -16.99 10.70 24.60
CA LYS A 210 -15.74 11.18 25.19
C LYS A 210 -14.64 11.39 24.16
N GLY A 211 -14.68 10.64 23.03
CA GLY A 211 -13.66 10.67 22.01
C GLY A 211 -13.58 9.41 21.19
N ILE A 212 -12.43 9.19 20.58
CA ILE A 212 -12.13 7.97 19.81
C ILE A 212 -11.05 7.18 20.54
N THR A 213 -11.36 5.92 20.80
CA THR A 213 -10.38 4.93 21.24
C THR A 213 -9.96 4.10 20.03
N GLY A 214 -8.68 4.04 19.79
CA GLY A 214 -8.06 3.26 18.69
C GLY A 214 -6.70 2.72 19.08
N GLU A 215 -5.91 2.39 18.08
CA GLU A 215 -4.59 1.79 18.25
C GLU A 215 -3.63 2.32 17.20
N VAL A 216 -2.34 2.48 17.56
CA VAL A 216 -1.25 2.59 16.59
C VAL A 216 -1.00 1.19 16.02
N ILE A 217 -1.27 1.02 14.74
CA ILE A 217 -1.22 -0.27 14.04
C ILE A 217 0.06 -0.50 13.26
N GLY A 218 0.95 0.49 13.20
CA GLY A 218 2.21 0.38 12.49
C GLY A 218 2.96 1.72 12.39
N LEU A 219 4.11 1.65 11.74
CA LEU A 219 4.94 2.80 11.42
C LEU A 219 4.91 3.07 9.91
N ASP A 220 5.12 4.33 9.56
CA ASP A 220 5.41 4.76 8.19
C ASP A 220 6.93 4.81 8.01
N ASP A 221 7.52 3.66 7.72
CA ASP A 221 8.95 3.53 7.54
C ASP A 221 9.40 4.07 6.15
N PRO A 222 10.58 4.68 6.06
CA PRO A 222 11.60 4.84 7.11
C PRO A 222 11.42 6.08 8.00
N PHE A 223 10.29 6.80 7.92
CA PHE A 223 10.07 8.09 8.60
C PHE A 223 9.70 7.93 10.08
N GLY A 224 9.22 6.75 10.49
CA GLY A 224 8.84 6.46 11.87
C GLY A 224 7.61 7.21 12.36
N SER A 225 6.78 7.72 11.46
CA SER A 225 5.47 8.28 11.82
C SER A 225 4.53 7.17 12.26
N LEU A 226 3.69 7.45 13.27
CA LEU A 226 2.73 6.46 13.76
C LEU A 226 1.49 6.44 12.87
N ILE A 227 1.06 5.26 12.47
CA ILE A 227 -0.18 5.02 11.71
C ILE A 227 -1.20 4.42 12.66
N THR A 228 -2.42 5.01 12.72
CA THR A 228 -3.50 4.48 13.56
C THR A 228 -4.58 3.79 12.74
N ASN A 229 -5.48 3.06 13.43
CA ASN A 229 -6.73 2.55 12.86
C ASN A 229 -7.89 3.55 12.95
N ILE A 230 -7.63 4.79 13.36
CA ILE A 230 -8.65 5.86 13.46
C ILE A 230 -8.82 6.49 12.08
N SER A 231 -10.05 6.52 11.54
CA SER A 231 -10.34 7.18 10.29
C SER A 231 -10.31 8.71 10.43
N GLY A 232 -9.89 9.41 9.37
CA GLY A 232 -9.96 10.87 9.31
C GLY A 232 -11.41 11.37 9.34
N GLU A 233 -12.36 10.58 8.83
CA GLU A 233 -13.79 10.87 8.90
C GLU A 233 -14.28 10.91 10.35
N ASP A 234 -13.94 9.90 11.17
CA ASP A 234 -14.33 9.88 12.58
C ASP A 234 -13.62 10.97 13.39
N PHE A 235 -12.34 11.22 13.08
CA PHE A 235 -11.60 12.31 13.73
C PHE A 235 -12.25 13.68 13.50
N LYS A 236 -12.76 13.96 12.31
CA LYS A 236 -13.48 15.22 12.00
C LYS A 236 -14.73 15.41 12.88
N LYS A 237 -15.39 14.32 13.32
CA LYS A 237 -16.56 14.36 14.23
C LYS A 237 -16.20 14.85 15.63
N LEU A 238 -14.91 14.84 16.01
CA LEU A 238 -14.43 15.37 17.30
C LEU A 238 -14.44 16.91 17.38
N GLY A 239 -14.57 17.60 16.24
CA GLY A 239 -14.74 19.05 16.16
C GLY A 239 -13.46 19.90 16.16
N TYR A 240 -12.28 19.29 16.03
CA TYR A 240 -11.02 20.02 15.89
C TYR A 240 -10.87 20.62 14.50
N ALA A 241 -10.42 21.89 14.45
CA ALA A 241 -10.04 22.58 13.21
C ALA A 241 -8.53 22.53 12.99
N LEU A 242 -8.11 22.73 11.74
CA LEU A 242 -6.67 22.85 11.39
C LEU A 242 -6.03 24.00 12.19
N GLY A 243 -4.82 23.74 12.70
CA GLY A 243 -4.05 24.65 13.56
C GLY A 243 -4.34 24.49 15.05
N GLU A 244 -5.42 23.85 15.45
CA GLU A 244 -5.76 23.66 16.85
C GLU A 244 -4.89 22.57 17.50
N LYS A 245 -4.59 22.76 18.78
CA LYS A 245 -3.85 21.78 19.58
C LYS A 245 -4.77 20.67 20.05
N VAL A 246 -4.36 19.45 19.84
CA VAL A 246 -5.04 18.23 20.28
C VAL A 246 -4.15 17.54 21.32
N THR A 247 -4.69 17.26 22.49
CA THR A 247 -4.00 16.43 23.49
C THR A 247 -4.52 15.01 23.39
N VAL A 248 -3.71 14.14 22.80
CA VAL A 248 -4.00 12.71 22.63
C VAL A 248 -3.31 11.92 23.73
N LYS A 249 -3.84 10.73 24.05
CA LYS A 249 -3.12 9.76 24.88
C LYS A 249 -2.61 8.64 23.99
N ILE A 250 -1.31 8.36 24.02
CA ILE A 250 -0.68 7.22 23.36
C ILE A 250 0.01 6.42 24.45
N ASP A 251 -0.30 5.14 24.56
CA ASP A 251 0.18 4.29 25.66
C ASP A 251 -0.08 4.95 27.04
N ASN A 252 -1.30 5.47 27.23
CA ASN A 252 -1.74 6.22 28.43
C ASN A 252 -0.95 7.50 28.77
N LYS A 253 0.02 7.91 27.98
CA LYS A 253 0.80 9.14 28.14
C LYS A 253 0.20 10.26 27.30
N PRO A 254 0.05 11.49 27.85
CA PRO A 254 -0.48 12.62 27.10
C PRO A 254 0.57 13.24 26.17
N TYR A 255 0.16 13.54 24.94
CA TYR A 255 0.94 14.26 23.95
C TYR A 255 0.08 15.38 23.37
N THR A 256 0.60 16.62 23.39
CA THR A 256 -0.12 17.77 22.83
C THR A 256 0.60 18.22 21.57
N MET A 257 -0.14 18.25 20.47
CA MET A 257 0.39 18.65 19.17
C MET A 257 -0.69 19.31 18.30
N PRO A 258 -0.34 20.20 17.35
CA PRO A 258 -1.34 20.79 16.47
C PRO A 258 -1.82 19.79 15.41
N TYR A 259 -3.12 19.88 15.08
CA TYR A 259 -3.69 19.24 13.91
C TYR A 259 -3.38 20.07 12.67
N VAL A 260 -2.59 19.54 11.76
CA VAL A 260 -2.12 20.26 10.56
C VAL A 260 -2.34 19.45 9.29
N LYS A 261 -2.37 20.15 8.16
CA LYS A 261 -2.57 19.52 6.84
C LYS A 261 -1.28 18.87 6.31
N THR A 262 -0.11 19.42 6.66
CA THR A 262 1.19 18.98 6.13
C THR A 262 2.24 19.01 7.23
N PHE A 263 3.35 18.26 7.04
CA PHE A 263 4.47 18.23 7.98
C PHE A 263 5.08 19.62 8.23
N MET A 264 5.08 20.50 7.22
CA MET A 264 5.58 21.88 7.35
C MET A 264 4.66 22.81 8.16
N GLY A 265 3.49 22.34 8.59
CA GLY A 265 2.61 23.10 9.49
C GLY A 265 3.18 23.33 10.88
N VAL A 266 4.34 22.72 11.19
CA VAL A 266 5.09 22.91 12.43
C VAL A 266 6.59 23.06 12.13
N PRO A 267 7.38 23.71 13.03
CA PRO A 267 8.83 23.76 12.90
C PRO A 267 9.48 22.37 12.90
N VAL A 268 10.68 22.26 12.33
CA VAL A 268 11.49 21.03 12.36
C VAL A 268 11.67 20.53 13.80
N GLY A 269 11.48 19.25 14.02
CA GLY A 269 11.61 18.62 15.32
C GLY A 269 10.35 18.74 16.21
N GLN A 270 9.27 19.39 15.75
CA GLN A 270 8.02 19.48 16.50
C GLN A 270 7.02 18.39 16.09
N PRO A 271 6.25 17.85 17.06
CA PRO A 271 5.23 16.86 16.79
C PRO A 271 4.00 17.48 16.13
N LEU A 272 3.30 16.66 15.35
CA LEU A 272 2.06 17.02 14.67
C LEU A 272 1.10 15.82 14.59
N LEU A 273 -0.19 16.11 14.53
CA LEU A 273 -1.27 15.22 14.16
C LEU A 273 -1.71 15.58 12.75
N TYR A 274 -1.91 14.59 11.90
CA TYR A 274 -2.38 14.79 10.52
C TYR A 274 -3.30 13.64 10.09
N ILE A 275 -4.01 13.84 8.99
CA ILE A 275 -4.72 12.77 8.30
C ILE A 275 -3.88 12.41 7.07
N ASP A 276 -3.51 11.15 6.96
CA ASP A 276 -2.67 10.64 5.89
C ASP A 276 -3.43 10.48 4.56
N SER A 277 -2.74 10.06 3.51
CA SER A 277 -3.31 9.86 2.17
C SER A 277 -4.28 8.66 2.08
N ARG A 278 -4.40 7.87 3.14
CA ARG A 278 -5.31 6.72 3.27
C ARG A 278 -6.45 7.01 4.24
N ASP A 279 -6.72 8.30 4.51
CA ASP A 279 -7.72 8.79 5.46
C ASP A 279 -7.56 8.20 6.88
N ARG A 280 -6.32 8.08 7.37
CA ARG A 280 -6.03 7.64 8.74
C ARG A 280 -5.38 8.75 9.55
N VAL A 281 -5.72 8.83 10.83
CA VAL A 281 -5.01 9.70 11.76
C VAL A 281 -3.60 9.19 11.96
N GLY A 282 -2.62 10.06 11.75
CA GLY A 282 -1.21 9.81 11.98
C GLY A 282 -0.58 10.81 12.94
N PHE A 283 0.51 10.40 13.58
CA PHE A 283 1.33 11.25 14.43
C PHE A 283 2.75 11.25 13.89
N ALA A 284 3.31 12.42 13.67
CA ALA A 284 4.66 12.59 13.15
C ALA A 284 5.46 13.63 13.90
N VAL A 285 6.77 13.62 13.73
CA VAL A 285 7.65 14.72 14.09
C VAL A 285 8.26 15.26 12.80
N ASN A 286 8.12 16.56 12.56
CA ASN A 286 8.62 17.16 11.32
C ASN A 286 10.13 16.90 11.16
N GLN A 287 10.51 16.18 10.09
CA GLN A 287 11.86 15.73 9.73
C GLN A 287 12.57 14.89 10.82
N ARG A 288 11.80 14.16 11.64
CA ARG A 288 12.33 13.21 12.63
C ARG A 288 11.40 12.01 12.79
N ASP A 289 11.95 10.95 13.31
CA ASP A 289 11.26 9.71 13.63
C ASP A 289 10.49 9.83 14.96
N PHE A 290 9.15 9.83 14.89
CA PHE A 290 8.29 9.95 16.07
C PHE A 290 8.49 8.76 17.02
N SER A 291 8.56 7.56 16.47
CA SER A 291 8.68 6.31 17.23
C SER A 291 9.95 6.31 18.09
N LYS A 292 11.07 6.78 17.53
CA LYS A 292 12.35 6.88 18.24
C LYS A 292 12.38 8.03 19.23
N VAL A 293 11.85 9.22 18.86
CA VAL A 293 11.83 10.40 19.75
C VAL A 293 11.03 10.12 21.02
N TYR A 294 9.89 9.46 20.87
CA TYR A 294 8.98 9.18 22.00
C TYR A 294 9.04 7.75 22.54
N LYS A 295 9.89 6.89 21.95
CA LYS A 295 10.08 5.48 22.32
C LYS A 295 8.76 4.70 22.30
N ILE A 296 8.04 4.79 21.20
CA ILE A 296 6.78 4.11 20.97
C ILE A 296 6.99 2.98 19.96
N THR A 297 6.57 1.78 20.32
CA THR A 297 6.60 0.59 19.46
C THR A 297 5.18 0.05 19.31
N PRO A 298 4.62 0.01 18.09
CA PRO A 298 3.31 -0.59 17.84
C PRO A 298 3.29 -2.10 18.17
N PRO A 299 2.10 -2.66 18.54
CA PRO A 299 0.82 -1.97 18.72
C PRO A 299 0.70 -1.28 20.08
N VAL A 300 0.09 -0.09 20.13
CA VAL A 300 -0.22 0.62 21.40
C VAL A 300 -1.54 1.36 21.32
N ALA A 301 -2.27 1.44 22.44
CA ALA A 301 -3.55 2.11 22.51
C ALA A 301 -3.43 3.63 22.29
N VAL A 302 -4.43 4.19 21.60
CA VAL A 302 -4.58 5.62 21.35
C VAL A 302 -5.96 6.08 21.78
N PHE A 303 -6.03 7.23 22.46
CA PHE A 303 -7.27 7.92 22.73
C PHE A 303 -7.18 9.38 22.29
N VAL A 304 -8.14 9.81 21.50
CA VAL A 304 -8.30 11.20 21.04
C VAL A 304 -9.60 11.74 21.62
N PRO A 305 -9.56 12.73 22.54
CA PRO A 305 -10.78 13.24 23.17
C PRO A 305 -11.62 14.08 22.19
N VAL A 306 -12.91 14.21 22.47
CA VAL A 306 -13.75 15.24 21.85
C VAL A 306 -13.19 16.62 22.23
N LYS A 307 -13.24 17.58 21.31
CA LYS A 307 -12.84 18.95 21.55
C LYS A 307 -13.64 19.53 22.74
N PRO A 308 -12.98 20.06 23.79
CA PRO A 308 -13.66 20.76 24.86
C PRO A 308 -14.49 21.94 24.32
N LYS A 309 -15.69 22.10 24.87
CA LYS A 309 -16.58 23.23 24.52
C LYS A 309 -16.03 24.56 25.03
#